data_c7da37ded669ac630eaa012ffd1a878c
#
_entry.id   c7da37ded669ac630eaa012ffd1a878c
#
_cell.length_a   1.000
_cell.length_b   1.000
_cell.length_c   1.000
_cell.angle_alpha   90.00
_cell.angle_beta   90.00
_cell.angle_gamma   90.00
#
_symmetry.space_group_name_H-M   'P 1'
#
loop_
_entity.id
_entity.type
_entity.pdbx_description
1 polymer ?
#
loop_
_entity_poly.entity_id
_entity_poly.type
_entity_poly.pdbx_seq_one_letter_code
_entity_poly.pdbx_strand_id
1 'polypeptide(L)'
;MERMFLMLTIIALMSSSPPAAAAQQSVPACQPTGSPVQLSGLSEASGLAVSRRVPGRLWTHNDSGEPVLFALDARGSVTGEVQVTGASVEDWEAIAVGPCGAASCVHIGDIGDNEAGRSRITIYRLPEPDAAGGSAAVADVYHATYPDGAQDAEALLIDRDGRLYVVTKGETGPVAIYRFPAQLQAGGTMRLERLGSPGSTKSDAASRITDGAVSPDGQWVVLRTRSSLSFHRASDLLAGQWEAANSVDLTSLKEPQGEGVALGPDNTVFVAGEGGGKGRPGTFARFTCAPRG
;
A
#
# COMPACT_ATOMS: atom_id res chain seq x y z
N MET A 1 -37.80 60.41 53.50
CA MET A 1 -38.14 58.98 53.25
C MET A 1 -37.40 58.54 51.98
N GLU A 2 -36.15 58.19 52.16
CA GLU A 2 -35.30 57.71 51.04
C GLU A 2 -35.40 56.19 50.94
N ARG A 3 -35.78 55.67 49.81
CA ARG A 3 -35.80 54.23 49.52
C ARG A 3 -34.48 53.86 48.85
N MET A 4 -33.65 53.11 49.59
CA MET A 4 -32.39 52.53 49.09
C MET A 4 -32.70 51.29 48.33
N PHE A 5 -32.43 51.28 46.99
CA PHE A 5 -32.51 50.09 46.15
C PHE A 5 -31.20 49.32 46.23
N LEU A 6 -31.26 48.11 46.77
CA LEU A 6 -30.14 47.19 46.80
C LEU A 6 -30.09 46.39 45.49
N MET A 7 -29.09 46.68 44.64
CA MET A 7 -28.82 45.92 43.42
C MET A 7 -28.05 44.62 43.79
N LEU A 8 -28.69 43.49 43.60
CA LEU A 8 -28.07 42.19 43.75
C LEU A 8 -27.37 41.83 42.44
N THR A 9 -26.03 41.84 42.40
CA THR A 9 -25.24 41.40 41.24
C THR A 9 -25.06 39.90 41.31
N ILE A 10 -25.71 39.15 40.40
CA ILE A 10 -25.53 37.69 40.25
C ILE A 10 -24.28 37.45 39.37
N ILE A 11 -23.21 36.96 39.97
CA ILE A 11 -22.02 36.48 39.27
C ILE A 11 -22.29 35.06 38.81
N ALA A 12 -22.52 34.86 37.50
CA ALA A 12 -22.59 33.54 36.89
C ALA A 12 -21.18 32.95 36.75
N LEU A 13 -20.85 31.95 37.54
CA LEU A 13 -19.65 31.13 37.32
C LEU A 13 -19.85 30.28 36.07
N MET A 14 -19.19 30.66 34.98
CA MET A 14 -19.05 29.80 33.82
C MET A 14 -18.00 28.69 34.14
N SER A 15 -18.44 27.50 34.41
CA SER A 15 -17.59 26.32 34.48
C SER A 15 -17.16 25.92 33.06
N SER A 16 -15.93 26.24 32.67
CA SER A 16 -15.30 25.73 31.46
C SER A 16 -14.91 24.28 31.66
N SER A 17 -15.64 23.35 31.04
CA SER A 17 -15.21 21.96 30.93
C SER A 17 -13.91 21.89 30.11
N PRO A 18 -12.89 21.15 30.56
CA PRO A 18 -11.69 20.96 29.76
C PRO A 18 -12.05 20.22 28.46
N PRO A 19 -11.38 20.53 27.33
CA PRO A 19 -11.60 19.79 26.08
C PRO A 19 -11.28 18.31 26.33
N ALA A 20 -12.18 17.43 25.88
CA ALA A 20 -11.95 16.00 25.91
C ALA A 20 -10.65 15.70 25.15
N ALA A 21 -9.67 15.13 25.84
CA ALA A 21 -8.44 14.66 25.21
C ALA A 21 -8.84 13.69 24.09
N ALA A 22 -8.47 14.02 22.86
CA ALA A 22 -8.63 13.09 21.74
C ALA A 22 -7.89 11.80 22.12
N ALA A 23 -8.62 10.69 22.22
CA ALA A 23 -8.05 9.40 22.49
C ALA A 23 -7.01 9.13 21.39
N GLN A 24 -5.73 9.15 21.73
CA GLN A 24 -4.66 8.70 20.84
C GLN A 24 -4.93 7.22 20.59
N GLN A 25 -5.45 6.91 19.41
CA GLN A 25 -5.62 5.52 18.99
C GLN A 25 -4.22 4.91 18.93
N SER A 26 -3.95 3.99 19.83
CA SER A 26 -2.67 3.30 19.93
C SER A 26 -2.44 2.43 18.68
N VAL A 27 -1.23 2.50 18.15
CA VAL A 27 -0.81 1.71 16.98
C VAL A 27 -0.65 0.25 17.37
N PRO A 28 -1.11 -0.70 16.54
CA PRO A 28 -1.10 -2.10 16.87
C PRO A 28 0.31 -2.68 17.07
N ALA A 29 0.55 -3.40 18.15
CA ALA A 29 1.71 -4.29 18.24
C ALA A 29 1.43 -5.52 17.36
N CYS A 30 2.26 -5.74 16.32
CA CYS A 30 2.14 -6.89 15.44
C CYS A 30 2.88 -8.10 16.01
N GLN A 31 2.23 -9.26 15.95
CA GLN A 31 2.81 -10.54 16.35
C GLN A 31 2.76 -11.53 15.16
N PRO A 32 3.83 -12.29 14.89
CA PRO A 32 3.79 -13.33 13.87
C PRO A 32 2.68 -14.34 14.15
N THR A 33 1.95 -14.72 13.11
CA THR A 33 0.90 -15.74 13.18
C THR A 33 1.34 -16.98 12.40
N GLY A 34 1.90 -17.95 13.10
CA GLY A 34 2.53 -19.14 12.51
C GLY A 34 3.98 -18.89 12.06
N SER A 35 4.56 -19.89 11.41
CA SER A 35 5.89 -19.79 10.81
C SER A 35 5.80 -19.28 9.38
N PRO A 36 6.85 -18.59 8.87
CA PRO A 36 6.94 -18.26 7.45
C PRO A 36 6.89 -19.53 6.58
N VAL A 37 6.26 -19.44 5.41
CA VAL A 37 6.17 -20.52 4.43
C VAL A 37 6.86 -20.11 3.12
N GLN A 38 7.20 -21.10 2.29
CA GLN A 38 7.76 -20.86 0.97
C GLN A 38 6.65 -20.71 -0.07
N LEU A 39 6.78 -19.72 -0.94
CA LEU A 39 5.92 -19.51 -2.11
C LEU A 39 6.41 -20.38 -3.26
N SER A 40 5.95 -21.63 -3.32
CA SER A 40 6.33 -22.55 -4.39
C SER A 40 5.86 -22.03 -5.76
N GLY A 41 6.77 -21.96 -6.73
CA GLY A 41 6.49 -21.45 -8.07
C GLY A 41 6.58 -19.93 -8.23
N LEU A 42 6.83 -19.18 -7.15
CA LEU A 42 7.02 -17.74 -7.13
C LEU A 42 8.42 -17.43 -6.62
N SER A 43 9.34 -17.10 -7.52
CA SER A 43 10.73 -16.77 -7.17
C SER A 43 10.96 -15.27 -7.04
N GLU A 44 10.15 -14.48 -7.73
CA GLU A 44 10.26 -13.03 -7.89
C GLU A 44 8.92 -12.37 -7.49
N ALA A 45 8.35 -12.84 -6.35
CA ALA A 45 7.07 -12.33 -5.86
C ALA A 45 7.22 -10.87 -5.43
N SER A 46 6.64 -9.97 -6.20
CA SER A 46 6.59 -8.53 -5.95
C SER A 46 5.14 -8.08 -5.79
N GLY A 47 4.88 -7.14 -4.90
CA GLY A 47 3.54 -6.67 -4.59
C GLY A 47 2.61 -7.72 -3.97
N LEU A 48 1.68 -7.28 -3.13
CA LEU A 48 0.68 -8.15 -2.52
C LEU A 48 -0.62 -7.39 -2.26
N ALA A 49 -1.77 -7.97 -2.59
CA ALA A 49 -3.07 -7.35 -2.34
C ALA A 49 -4.11 -8.36 -1.84
N VAL A 50 -4.92 -7.96 -0.86
CA VAL A 50 -6.06 -8.76 -0.40
C VAL A 50 -7.23 -8.61 -1.37
N SER A 51 -7.83 -9.73 -1.77
CA SER A 51 -9.06 -9.75 -2.55
C SER A 51 -10.21 -9.05 -1.81
N ARG A 52 -10.97 -8.24 -2.52
CA ARG A 52 -12.22 -7.64 -2.01
C ARG A 52 -13.46 -8.47 -2.32
N ARG A 53 -13.32 -9.48 -3.19
CA ARG A 53 -14.42 -10.36 -3.63
C ARG A 53 -14.42 -11.71 -2.94
N VAL A 54 -13.25 -12.30 -2.71
CA VAL A 54 -13.12 -13.66 -2.19
C VAL A 54 -12.40 -13.61 -0.85
N PRO A 55 -13.09 -13.83 0.27
CA PRO A 55 -12.48 -13.81 1.59
C PRO A 55 -11.31 -14.78 1.70
N GLY A 56 -10.19 -14.31 2.25
CA GLY A 56 -8.98 -15.11 2.44
C GLY A 56 -8.11 -15.30 1.20
N ARG A 57 -8.50 -14.76 0.03
CA ARG A 57 -7.65 -14.74 -1.16
C ARG A 57 -6.75 -13.52 -1.15
N LEU A 58 -5.51 -13.71 -1.63
CA LEU A 58 -4.59 -12.64 -1.98
C LEU A 58 -4.19 -12.77 -3.46
N TRP A 59 -3.75 -11.64 -4.00
CA TRP A 59 -3.18 -11.54 -5.34
C TRP A 59 -1.74 -11.08 -5.24
N THR A 60 -0.86 -11.69 -6.05
CA THR A 60 0.53 -11.28 -6.25
C THR A 60 0.94 -11.53 -7.70
N HIS A 61 2.13 -11.11 -8.08
CA HIS A 61 2.73 -11.32 -9.39
C HIS A 61 4.24 -11.48 -9.23
N ASN A 62 4.93 -11.88 -10.30
CA ASN A 62 6.37 -11.68 -10.41
C ASN A 62 6.65 -10.29 -11.02
N ASP A 63 7.82 -9.72 -10.72
CA ASP A 63 8.31 -8.46 -11.27
C ASP A 63 8.61 -8.56 -12.77
N SER A 64 8.94 -9.77 -13.24
CA SER A 64 9.37 -10.05 -14.61
C SER A 64 8.64 -11.27 -15.20
N GLY A 65 8.83 -11.51 -16.51
CA GLY A 65 8.31 -12.66 -17.22
C GLY A 65 6.94 -12.47 -17.86
N GLU A 66 6.04 -13.43 -17.69
CA GLU A 66 4.70 -13.39 -18.28
C GLU A 66 3.71 -12.57 -17.42
N PRO A 67 2.73 -11.90 -18.03
CA PRO A 67 1.72 -11.13 -17.31
C PRO A 67 0.71 -12.05 -16.62
N VAL A 68 1.06 -12.54 -15.44
CA VAL A 68 0.28 -13.50 -14.65
C VAL A 68 0.02 -12.97 -13.25
N LEU A 69 -1.21 -13.06 -12.79
CA LEU A 69 -1.59 -12.91 -11.39
C LEU A 69 -1.65 -14.29 -10.73
N PHE A 70 -1.02 -14.42 -9.59
CA PHE A 70 -1.09 -15.61 -8.75
C PHE A 70 -2.10 -15.37 -7.63
N ALA A 71 -3.04 -16.30 -7.48
CA ALA A 71 -3.96 -16.34 -6.36
C ALA A 71 -3.35 -17.14 -5.22
N LEU A 72 -3.24 -16.53 -4.05
CA LEU A 72 -2.82 -17.19 -2.82
C LEU A 72 -3.99 -17.34 -1.86
N ASP A 73 -3.95 -18.39 -1.03
CA ASP A 73 -4.78 -18.46 0.16
C ASP A 73 -4.13 -17.68 1.33
N ALA A 74 -4.86 -17.52 2.43
CA ALA A 74 -4.37 -16.80 3.61
C ALA A 74 -3.21 -17.52 4.34
N ARG A 75 -2.77 -18.68 3.86
CA ARG A 75 -1.61 -19.44 4.37
C ARG A 75 -0.41 -19.31 3.45
N GLY A 76 -0.54 -18.60 2.30
CA GLY A 76 0.50 -18.44 1.31
C GLY A 76 0.58 -19.58 0.29
N SER A 77 -0.42 -20.47 0.23
CA SER A 77 -0.44 -21.50 -0.81
C SER A 77 -0.93 -20.91 -2.13
N VAL A 78 -0.21 -21.13 -3.22
CA VAL A 78 -0.68 -20.79 -4.57
C VAL A 78 -1.89 -21.66 -4.91
N THR A 79 -3.04 -21.05 -5.15
CA THR A 79 -4.30 -21.74 -5.46
C THR A 79 -4.66 -21.66 -6.93
N GLY A 80 -3.94 -20.87 -7.72
CA GLY A 80 -4.09 -20.78 -9.17
C GLY A 80 -3.42 -19.56 -9.76
N GLU A 81 -3.49 -19.49 -11.10
CA GLU A 81 -2.86 -18.48 -11.94
C GLU A 81 -3.88 -17.91 -12.90
N VAL A 82 -3.87 -16.59 -13.08
CA VAL A 82 -4.75 -15.86 -14.01
C VAL A 82 -3.89 -15.12 -15.02
N GLN A 83 -3.95 -15.53 -16.28
CA GLN A 83 -3.26 -14.81 -17.37
C GLN A 83 -3.90 -13.44 -17.58
N VAL A 84 -3.12 -12.36 -17.53
CA VAL A 84 -3.60 -10.99 -17.76
C VAL A 84 -3.44 -10.65 -19.23
N THR A 85 -4.54 -10.72 -19.99
CA THR A 85 -4.52 -10.42 -21.42
C THR A 85 -4.60 -8.92 -21.68
N GLY A 86 -3.77 -8.42 -22.59
CA GLY A 86 -3.70 -6.99 -22.93
C GLY A 86 -2.72 -6.20 -22.06
N ALA A 87 -1.96 -6.86 -21.18
CA ALA A 87 -0.84 -6.28 -20.47
C ALA A 87 0.50 -6.80 -21.02
N SER A 88 1.56 -6.04 -20.78
CA SER A 88 2.96 -6.46 -20.90
C SER A 88 3.66 -6.25 -19.56
N VAL A 89 4.76 -6.97 -19.33
CA VAL A 89 5.61 -6.81 -18.16
C VAL A 89 6.90 -6.13 -18.61
N GLU A 90 7.17 -4.94 -18.09
CA GLU A 90 8.46 -4.28 -18.21
C GLU A 90 9.19 -4.35 -16.86
N ASP A 91 8.51 -3.91 -15.78
CA ASP A 91 9.00 -3.92 -14.41
C ASP A 91 7.80 -3.79 -13.45
N TRP A 92 7.08 -4.91 -13.21
CA TRP A 92 5.90 -4.92 -12.35
C TRP A 92 6.32 -4.94 -10.89
N GLU A 93 6.04 -3.87 -10.14
CA GLU A 93 6.47 -3.74 -8.76
C GLU A 93 5.33 -3.76 -7.75
N ALA A 94 4.12 -3.41 -8.18
CA ALA A 94 3.03 -3.25 -7.22
C ALA A 94 1.69 -3.77 -7.72
N ILE A 95 0.87 -4.22 -6.78
CA ILE A 95 -0.51 -4.60 -7.02
C ILE A 95 -1.43 -4.03 -5.94
N ALA A 96 -2.57 -3.49 -6.34
CA ALA A 96 -3.57 -3.04 -5.40
C ALA A 96 -4.98 -3.44 -5.84
N VAL A 97 -5.85 -3.74 -4.88
CA VAL A 97 -7.28 -4.01 -5.13
C VAL A 97 -8.09 -2.89 -4.53
N GLY A 98 -8.84 -2.19 -5.38
CA GLY A 98 -9.61 -1.02 -4.98
C GLY A 98 -11.04 -1.01 -5.51
N PRO A 99 -11.84 0.00 -5.13
CA PRO A 99 -13.20 0.17 -5.64
C PRO A 99 -13.18 0.47 -7.14
N CYS A 100 -14.17 -0.07 -7.86
CA CYS A 100 -14.34 0.08 -9.30
C CYS A 100 -15.84 0.16 -9.60
N GLY A 101 -16.43 1.33 -9.39
CA GLY A 101 -17.87 1.48 -9.34
C GLY A 101 -18.49 0.67 -8.20
N ALA A 102 -19.44 -0.19 -8.53
CA ALA A 102 -20.08 -1.09 -7.57
C ALA A 102 -19.29 -2.40 -7.32
N ALA A 103 -18.19 -2.62 -8.04
CA ALA A 103 -17.36 -3.81 -7.97
C ALA A 103 -15.95 -3.47 -7.42
N SER A 104 -15.03 -4.43 -7.49
CA SER A 104 -13.61 -4.23 -7.25
C SER A 104 -12.78 -4.48 -8.50
N CYS A 105 -11.68 -3.76 -8.63
CA CYS A 105 -10.68 -3.95 -9.68
C CYS A 105 -9.31 -4.23 -9.08
N VAL A 106 -8.55 -5.06 -9.78
CA VAL A 106 -7.11 -5.19 -9.59
C VAL A 106 -6.42 -4.10 -10.40
N HIS A 107 -5.45 -3.45 -9.81
CA HIS A 107 -4.55 -2.51 -10.45
C HIS A 107 -3.12 -3.04 -10.31
N ILE A 108 -2.44 -3.15 -11.44
CA ILE A 108 -1.06 -3.64 -11.51
C ILE A 108 -0.18 -2.46 -11.89
N GLY A 109 0.85 -2.20 -11.12
CA GLY A 109 1.81 -1.14 -11.33
C GLY A 109 3.04 -1.64 -12.07
N ASP A 110 3.15 -1.32 -13.36
CA ASP A 110 4.37 -1.42 -14.14
C ASP A 110 5.12 -0.09 -13.96
N ILE A 111 5.79 0.04 -12.83
CA ILE A 111 6.26 1.31 -12.26
C ILE A 111 7.73 1.30 -11.84
N GLY A 112 8.40 0.14 -11.88
CA GLY A 112 9.83 0.03 -11.63
C GLY A 112 10.66 0.73 -12.70
N ASP A 113 11.79 1.28 -12.29
CA ASP A 113 12.72 2.00 -13.16
C ASP A 113 14.08 2.16 -12.47
N ASN A 114 14.76 1.05 -12.23
CA ASN A 114 16.01 0.99 -11.48
C ASN A 114 17.09 1.97 -11.98
N GLU A 115 17.03 2.39 -13.26
CA GLU A 115 17.96 3.35 -13.87
C GLU A 115 17.39 4.77 -13.96
N ALA A 116 16.12 4.99 -13.56
CA ALA A 116 15.38 6.25 -13.71
C ALA A 116 15.43 6.80 -15.14
N GLY A 117 15.17 5.93 -16.11
CA GLY A 117 15.25 6.23 -17.55
C GLY A 117 13.92 6.17 -18.28
N ARG A 118 12.86 5.62 -17.67
CA ARG A 118 11.54 5.46 -18.29
C ARG A 118 10.85 6.82 -18.48
N SER A 119 10.32 7.03 -19.67
CA SER A 119 9.59 8.26 -19.97
C SER A 119 8.22 8.34 -19.28
N ARG A 120 7.66 7.20 -18.87
CA ARG A 120 6.36 7.08 -18.21
C ARG A 120 6.25 5.76 -17.47
N ILE A 121 5.36 5.72 -16.47
CA ILE A 121 4.90 4.51 -15.81
C ILE A 121 3.54 4.09 -16.37
N THR A 122 3.15 2.82 -16.13
CA THR A 122 1.89 2.26 -16.59
C THR A 122 1.15 1.57 -15.44
N ILE A 123 -0.16 1.82 -15.34
CA ILE A 123 -1.06 1.08 -14.45
C ILE A 123 -2.07 0.34 -15.33
N TYR A 124 -2.12 -0.98 -15.20
CA TYR A 124 -3.15 -1.82 -15.79
C TYR A 124 -4.31 -2.01 -14.82
N ARG A 125 -5.53 -1.74 -15.24
CA ARG A 125 -6.73 -1.98 -14.46
C ARG A 125 -7.57 -3.07 -15.11
N LEU A 126 -7.99 -4.06 -14.32
CA LEU A 126 -8.90 -5.12 -14.77
C LEU A 126 -9.94 -5.40 -13.67
N PRO A 127 -11.15 -5.86 -14.03
CA PRO A 127 -12.09 -6.36 -13.03
C PRO A 127 -11.42 -7.44 -12.20
N GLU A 128 -11.63 -7.42 -10.88
CA GLU A 128 -11.04 -8.42 -10.00
C GLU A 128 -11.55 -9.82 -10.38
N PRO A 129 -10.68 -10.80 -10.71
CA PRO A 129 -11.10 -12.12 -11.13
C PRO A 129 -11.84 -12.88 -10.02
N ASP A 130 -12.94 -13.55 -10.36
CA ASP A 130 -13.67 -14.45 -9.45
C ASP A 130 -12.93 -15.77 -9.25
N ALA A 131 -12.46 -16.34 -10.35
CA ALA A 131 -11.75 -17.60 -10.34
C ALA A 131 -10.25 -17.41 -10.07
N ALA A 132 -9.64 -18.38 -9.42
CA ALA A 132 -8.19 -18.47 -9.25
C ALA A 132 -7.55 -19.20 -10.44
N GLY A 133 -7.98 -18.90 -11.67
CA GLY A 133 -7.46 -19.55 -12.88
C GLY A 133 -8.06 -18.98 -14.15
N GLY A 134 -7.48 -19.34 -15.29
CA GLY A 134 -7.91 -18.87 -16.61
C GLY A 134 -7.27 -17.55 -17.02
N SER A 135 -8.06 -16.64 -17.63
CA SER A 135 -7.57 -15.35 -18.09
C SER A 135 -8.51 -14.22 -17.71
N ALA A 136 -7.93 -13.02 -17.52
CA ALA A 136 -8.67 -11.79 -17.30
C ALA A 136 -8.12 -10.70 -18.22
N ALA A 137 -9.01 -9.94 -18.86
CA ALA A 137 -8.60 -8.88 -19.78
C ALA A 137 -8.43 -7.56 -19.05
N VAL A 138 -7.37 -6.82 -19.41
CA VAL A 138 -7.22 -5.42 -19.02
C VAL A 138 -8.40 -4.62 -19.57
N ALA A 139 -9.06 -3.86 -18.68
CA ALA A 139 -10.17 -2.98 -19.05
C ALA A 139 -9.64 -1.59 -19.41
N ASP A 140 -8.64 -1.10 -18.68
CA ASP A 140 -8.05 0.22 -18.90
C ASP A 140 -6.54 0.19 -18.67
N VAL A 141 -5.85 1.01 -19.45
CA VAL A 141 -4.41 1.28 -19.30
C VAL A 141 -4.24 2.75 -19.01
N TYR A 142 -3.56 3.06 -17.92
CA TYR A 142 -3.26 4.42 -17.50
C TYR A 142 -1.76 4.66 -17.58
N HIS A 143 -1.35 5.71 -18.27
CA HIS A 143 0.03 6.15 -18.31
C HIS A 143 0.21 7.42 -17.48
N ALA A 144 1.36 7.56 -16.84
CA ALA A 144 1.67 8.77 -16.10
C ALA A 144 3.15 9.13 -16.17
N THR A 145 3.43 10.42 -15.97
CA THR A 145 4.78 10.98 -15.87
C THR A 145 4.95 11.68 -14.53
N TYR A 146 6.12 11.61 -13.97
CA TYR A 146 6.48 12.38 -12.78
C TYR A 146 6.74 13.85 -13.15
N PRO A 147 6.40 14.82 -12.24
CA PRO A 147 6.65 16.24 -12.51
C PRO A 147 8.13 16.64 -12.46
N ASP A 148 8.95 15.83 -11.81
CA ASP A 148 10.36 16.07 -11.46
C ASP A 148 11.33 15.06 -12.10
N GLY A 149 10.92 14.40 -13.17
CA GLY A 149 11.73 13.45 -13.94
C GLY A 149 11.42 12.01 -13.59
N ALA A 150 12.04 11.05 -14.28
CA ALA A 150 11.85 9.62 -14.08
C ALA A 150 12.18 9.20 -12.65
N GLN A 151 11.39 8.30 -12.10
CA GLN A 151 11.52 7.78 -10.73
C GLN A 151 11.30 6.27 -10.75
N ASP A 152 12.05 5.58 -9.94
CA ASP A 152 11.84 4.17 -9.58
C ASP A 152 10.81 4.08 -8.46
N ALA A 153 9.68 3.41 -8.69
CA ALA A 153 8.59 3.31 -7.73
C ALA A 153 8.22 1.85 -7.47
N GLU A 154 7.82 1.57 -6.22
CA GLU A 154 7.62 0.22 -5.71
C GLU A 154 6.24 0.00 -5.08
N ALA A 155 5.51 1.07 -4.75
CA ALA A 155 4.21 0.93 -4.11
C ALA A 155 3.11 1.62 -4.90
N LEU A 156 1.97 0.93 -5.04
CA LEU A 156 0.73 1.45 -5.60
C LEU A 156 -0.35 1.43 -4.52
N LEU A 157 -0.83 2.61 -4.14
CA LEU A 157 -1.85 2.75 -3.11
C LEU A 157 -3.18 3.17 -3.75
N ILE A 158 -4.28 2.64 -3.22
CA ILE A 158 -5.63 3.04 -3.62
C ILE A 158 -6.41 3.40 -2.36
N ASP A 159 -6.90 4.64 -2.30
CA ASP A 159 -7.73 5.07 -1.18
C ASP A 159 -9.19 4.57 -1.31
N ARG A 160 -9.99 4.90 -0.30
CA ARG A 160 -11.41 4.49 -0.25
C ARG A 160 -12.25 5.06 -1.39
N ASP A 161 -11.83 6.20 -1.95
CA ASP A 161 -12.50 6.89 -3.05
C ASP A 161 -12.01 6.40 -4.42
N GLY A 162 -11.06 5.46 -4.45
CA GLY A 162 -10.47 4.90 -5.67
C GLY A 162 -9.39 5.78 -6.30
N ARG A 163 -8.82 6.73 -5.56
CA ARG A 163 -7.69 7.54 -6.03
C ARG A 163 -6.41 6.73 -5.95
N LEU A 164 -5.58 6.89 -6.98
CA LEU A 164 -4.32 6.19 -7.11
C LEU A 164 -3.15 7.07 -6.64
N TYR A 165 -2.21 6.43 -5.95
CA TYR A 165 -0.96 7.03 -5.52
C TYR A 165 0.18 6.04 -5.79
N VAL A 166 1.36 6.57 -6.07
CA VAL A 166 2.60 5.78 -6.15
C VAL A 166 3.62 6.30 -5.17
N VAL A 167 4.43 5.40 -4.61
CA VAL A 167 5.53 5.74 -3.70
C VAL A 167 6.82 5.23 -4.32
N THR A 168 7.82 6.11 -4.40
CA THR A 168 9.12 5.77 -4.98
C THR A 168 9.96 4.94 -4.01
N LYS A 169 10.84 4.11 -4.55
CA LYS A 169 11.81 3.26 -3.84
C LYS A 169 12.77 4.06 -2.96
N GLY A 170 13.23 5.20 -3.46
CA GLY A 170 14.26 5.99 -2.79
C GLY A 170 15.69 5.63 -3.21
N GLU A 171 15.89 4.86 -4.26
CA GLU A 171 17.20 4.44 -4.77
C GLU A 171 17.83 5.47 -5.70
N THR A 172 17.08 5.98 -6.66
CA THR A 172 17.54 6.95 -7.66
C THR A 172 17.37 8.39 -7.20
N GLY A 173 16.40 8.64 -6.29
CA GLY A 173 16.09 9.91 -5.67
C GLY A 173 15.60 9.73 -4.23
N PRO A 174 15.06 10.76 -3.57
CA PRO A 174 14.42 10.60 -2.28
C PRO A 174 13.11 9.80 -2.41
N VAL A 175 12.73 9.06 -1.37
CA VAL A 175 11.38 8.52 -1.27
C VAL A 175 10.38 9.65 -1.38
N ALA A 176 9.36 9.50 -2.21
CA ALA A 176 8.30 10.48 -2.37
C ALA A 176 6.97 9.81 -2.71
N ILE A 177 5.88 10.47 -2.36
CA ILE A 177 4.52 10.05 -2.74
C ILE A 177 3.99 10.98 -3.82
N TYR A 178 3.38 10.37 -4.83
CA TYR A 178 2.74 11.06 -5.94
C TYR A 178 1.31 10.59 -6.09
N ARG A 179 0.43 11.50 -6.53
CA ARG A 179 -0.99 11.26 -6.74
C ARG A 179 -1.35 11.36 -8.22
N PHE A 180 -2.16 10.43 -8.70
CA PHE A 180 -2.82 10.56 -10.00
C PHE A 180 -3.91 11.63 -9.97
N PRO A 181 -4.23 12.28 -11.11
CA PRO A 181 -5.39 13.13 -11.21
C PRO A 181 -6.68 12.39 -10.82
N ALA A 182 -7.65 13.12 -10.25
CA ALA A 182 -8.92 12.53 -9.79
C ALA A 182 -9.72 11.87 -10.93
N GLN A 183 -9.58 12.37 -12.15
CA GLN A 183 -10.16 11.77 -13.35
C GLN A 183 -9.07 11.04 -14.13
N LEU A 184 -9.13 9.71 -14.10
CA LEU A 184 -8.20 8.88 -14.85
C LEU A 184 -8.58 8.86 -16.32
N GLN A 185 -7.59 8.95 -17.21
CA GLN A 185 -7.76 8.94 -18.67
C GLN A 185 -7.14 7.68 -19.25
N ALA A 186 -7.96 6.72 -19.63
CA ALA A 186 -7.50 5.49 -20.27
C ALA A 186 -6.84 5.81 -21.63
N GLY A 187 -5.67 5.20 -21.90
CA GLY A 187 -4.88 5.41 -23.12
C GLY A 187 -4.16 6.75 -23.19
N GLY A 188 -4.45 7.70 -22.30
CA GLY A 188 -3.75 9.00 -22.23
C GLY A 188 -2.58 8.96 -21.25
N THR A 189 -1.66 9.95 -21.37
CA THR A 189 -0.59 10.15 -20.39
C THR A 189 -0.94 11.31 -19.47
N MET A 190 -1.02 11.03 -18.18
CA MET A 190 -1.32 12.01 -17.14
C MET A 190 -0.04 12.49 -16.48
N ARG A 191 -0.06 13.67 -15.87
CA ARG A 191 1.01 14.16 -15.02
C ARG A 191 0.65 13.94 -13.56
N LEU A 192 1.53 13.27 -12.83
CA LEU A 192 1.38 13.06 -11.39
C LEU A 192 1.59 14.38 -10.63
N GLU A 193 1.00 14.44 -9.45
CA GLU A 193 1.23 15.50 -8.47
C GLU A 193 2.12 14.97 -7.35
N ARG A 194 3.25 15.61 -7.12
CA ARG A 194 4.12 15.30 -5.96
C ARG A 194 3.51 15.87 -4.68
N LEU A 195 3.20 15.02 -3.72
CA LEU A 195 2.57 15.42 -2.47
C LEU A 195 3.59 15.71 -1.36
N GLY A 196 4.64 14.87 -1.25
CA GLY A 196 5.62 15.01 -0.20
C GLY A 196 6.73 13.96 -0.23
N SER A 197 7.67 14.12 0.73
CA SER A 197 8.83 13.24 0.90
C SER A 197 9.28 13.33 2.37
N PRO A 198 9.76 12.23 2.98
CA PRO A 198 10.31 12.26 4.34
C PRO A 198 11.67 12.96 4.41
N GLY A 199 12.33 13.20 3.29
CA GLY A 199 13.64 13.82 3.21
C GLY A 199 13.98 14.28 1.80
N SER A 200 15.18 14.82 1.63
CA SER A 200 15.66 15.36 0.33
C SER A 200 16.77 14.52 -0.30
N THR A 201 17.18 13.42 0.32
CA THR A 201 18.26 12.56 -0.13
C THR A 201 17.77 11.15 -0.44
N LYS A 202 18.57 10.41 -1.19
CA LYS A 202 18.34 8.97 -1.43
C LYS A 202 18.35 8.20 -0.11
N SER A 203 17.57 7.15 -0.06
CA SER A 203 17.55 6.21 1.05
C SER A 203 18.76 5.27 1.00
N ASP A 204 19.24 4.85 2.18
CA ASP A 204 20.09 3.67 2.25
C ASP A 204 19.31 2.40 1.88
N ALA A 205 20.01 1.30 1.65
CA ALA A 205 19.39 0.07 1.19
C ALA A 205 18.36 -0.52 2.18
N ALA A 206 18.47 -0.23 3.47
CA ALA A 206 17.56 -0.71 4.50
C ALA A 206 16.26 0.11 4.57
N SER A 207 16.31 1.36 4.11
CA SER A 207 15.21 2.32 4.18
C SER A 207 14.47 2.48 2.84
N ARG A 208 14.87 1.74 1.79
CA ARG A 208 14.18 1.74 0.50
C ARG A 208 12.81 1.11 0.63
N ILE A 209 11.80 1.77 0.06
CA ILE A 209 10.46 1.21 -0.01
C ILE A 209 10.46 0.06 -1.01
N THR A 210 9.74 -1.02 -0.70
CA THR A 210 9.54 -2.18 -1.58
C THR A 210 8.07 -2.45 -1.86
N ASP A 211 7.13 -1.96 -1.04
CA ASP A 211 5.68 -2.00 -1.31
C ASP A 211 4.92 -1.15 -0.31
N GLY A 212 3.61 -1.03 -0.50
CA GLY A 212 2.69 -0.39 0.43
C GLY A 212 1.24 -0.78 0.19
N ALA A 213 0.45 -0.72 1.24
CA ALA A 213 -0.98 -1.06 1.17
C ALA A 213 -1.82 -0.11 2.02
N VAL A 214 -3.06 0.13 1.56
CA VAL A 214 -4.09 0.84 2.34
C VAL A 214 -4.97 -0.19 3.04
N SER A 215 -5.30 0.05 4.31
CA SER A 215 -6.19 -0.83 5.07
C SER A 215 -7.62 -0.86 4.48
N PRO A 216 -8.37 -1.97 4.66
CA PRO A 216 -9.73 -2.07 4.12
C PRO A 216 -10.68 -0.97 4.59
N ASP A 217 -10.49 -0.45 5.80
CA ASP A 217 -11.24 0.68 6.36
C ASP A 217 -10.74 2.05 5.90
N GLY A 218 -9.61 2.08 5.16
CA GLY A 218 -8.98 3.29 4.62
C GLY A 218 -8.36 4.20 5.68
N GLN A 219 -8.15 3.73 6.91
CA GLN A 219 -7.60 4.56 7.99
C GLN A 219 -6.07 4.53 8.04
N TRP A 220 -5.47 3.45 7.55
CA TRP A 220 -4.05 3.20 7.64
C TRP A 220 -3.42 2.95 6.28
N VAL A 221 -2.18 3.38 6.15
CA VAL A 221 -1.25 2.94 5.12
C VAL A 221 -0.09 2.26 5.81
N VAL A 222 0.27 1.07 5.34
CA VAL A 222 1.55 0.45 5.66
C VAL A 222 2.50 0.66 4.48
N LEU A 223 3.72 1.06 4.76
CA LEU A 223 4.84 1.02 3.81
C LEU A 223 5.82 -0.05 4.27
N ARG A 224 6.34 -0.79 3.32
CA ARG A 224 7.32 -1.84 3.56
C ARG A 224 8.69 -1.43 3.04
N THR A 225 9.71 -1.83 3.79
CA THR A 225 11.09 -1.96 3.33
C THR A 225 11.47 -3.44 3.32
N ARG A 226 12.68 -3.78 2.91
CA ARG A 226 13.16 -5.17 2.96
C ARG A 226 13.00 -5.84 4.32
N SER A 227 13.11 -5.09 5.40
CA SER A 227 13.18 -5.65 6.75
C SER A 227 12.28 -4.96 7.77
N SER A 228 11.40 -4.07 7.36
CA SER A 228 10.51 -3.37 8.28
C SER A 228 9.16 -2.99 7.66
N LEU A 229 8.19 -2.74 8.53
CA LEU A 229 6.93 -2.09 8.18
C LEU A 229 6.83 -0.76 8.93
N SER A 230 6.34 0.28 8.28
CA SER A 230 5.94 1.52 8.93
C SER A 230 4.45 1.77 8.70
N PHE A 231 3.73 2.11 9.77
CA PHE A 231 2.30 2.39 9.72
C PHE A 231 2.07 3.88 9.83
N HIS A 232 1.27 4.40 8.91
CA HIS A 232 0.93 5.81 8.81
C HIS A 232 -0.59 6.00 8.85
N ARG A 233 -1.06 7.12 9.37
CA ARG A 233 -2.45 7.52 9.14
C ARG A 233 -2.63 7.81 7.66
N ALA A 234 -3.66 7.20 7.05
CA ALA A 234 -3.90 7.39 5.62
C ALA A 234 -4.19 8.86 5.28
N SER A 235 -4.94 9.58 6.15
CA SER A 235 -5.18 11.02 6.00
C SER A 235 -3.90 11.83 5.87
N ASP A 236 -2.86 11.45 6.61
CA ASP A 236 -1.63 12.21 6.73
C ASP A 236 -0.67 11.86 5.59
N LEU A 237 -0.38 10.57 5.39
CA LEU A 237 0.54 10.14 4.33
C LEU A 237 0.01 10.52 2.94
N LEU A 238 -1.29 10.29 2.66
CA LEU A 238 -1.91 10.64 1.39
C LEU A 238 -2.09 12.15 1.19
N ALA A 239 -1.81 12.96 2.20
CA ALA A 239 -1.63 14.40 2.14
C ALA A 239 -0.14 14.83 2.10
N GLY A 240 0.80 13.88 2.02
CA GLY A 240 2.23 14.12 1.96
C GLY A 240 2.94 14.31 3.30
N GLN A 241 2.29 13.95 4.42
CA GLN A 241 2.85 13.99 5.77
C GLN A 241 3.37 12.61 6.15
N TRP A 242 4.67 12.51 6.46
CA TRP A 242 5.39 11.22 6.56
C TRP A 242 5.61 10.72 7.99
N GLU A 243 4.93 11.24 8.98
CA GLU A 243 5.08 10.77 10.34
C GLU A 243 4.53 9.34 10.48
N ALA A 244 5.42 8.41 10.82
CA ALA A 244 5.03 7.04 11.11
C ALA A 244 4.48 6.96 12.54
N ALA A 245 3.30 6.40 12.68
CA ALA A 245 2.70 6.16 13.99
C ALA A 245 3.35 4.97 14.70
N ASN A 246 3.90 4.00 13.94
CA ASN A 246 4.61 2.82 14.45
C ASN A 246 5.48 2.17 13.38
N SER A 247 6.42 1.32 13.82
CA SER A 247 7.20 0.46 12.94
C SER A 247 7.29 -0.96 13.53
N VAL A 248 7.48 -1.95 12.65
CA VAL A 248 7.65 -3.37 12.99
C VAL A 248 8.91 -3.87 12.30
N ASP A 249 9.80 -4.48 13.07
CA ASP A 249 11.01 -5.13 12.57
C ASP A 249 10.66 -6.54 12.03
N LEU A 250 11.01 -6.82 10.79
CA LEU A 250 10.81 -8.09 10.10
C LEU A 250 12.10 -8.92 9.97
N THR A 251 13.23 -8.47 10.50
CA THR A 251 14.52 -9.16 10.36
C THR A 251 14.51 -10.61 10.85
N SER A 252 13.62 -10.92 11.81
CA SER A 252 13.41 -12.28 12.31
C SER A 252 12.84 -13.25 11.27
N LEU A 253 12.19 -12.77 10.21
CA LEU A 253 11.68 -13.59 9.11
C LEU A 253 12.81 -14.17 8.25
N LYS A 254 13.98 -13.54 8.25
CA LYS A 254 15.16 -13.93 7.45
C LYS A 254 14.83 -14.06 5.96
N GLU A 255 13.95 -13.21 5.46
CA GLU A 255 13.64 -13.15 4.03
C GLU A 255 14.90 -12.77 3.25
N PRO A 256 15.20 -13.43 2.13
CA PRO A 256 16.32 -13.02 1.27
C PRO A 256 16.10 -11.62 0.72
N GLN A 257 14.85 -11.31 0.31
CA GLN A 257 14.42 -10.01 -0.17
C GLN A 257 12.94 -9.82 0.13
N GLY A 258 12.65 -8.90 1.03
CA GLY A 258 11.26 -8.60 1.42
C GLY A 258 10.64 -7.60 0.44
N GLU A 259 9.50 -7.95 -0.19
CA GLU A 259 8.85 -7.15 -1.23
C GLU A 259 7.39 -6.80 -0.86
N GLY A 260 6.44 -7.67 -1.10
CA GLY A 260 5.01 -7.38 -1.01
C GLY A 260 4.45 -7.23 0.40
N VAL A 261 3.49 -6.32 0.60
CA VAL A 261 2.71 -6.18 1.83
C VAL A 261 1.22 -5.96 1.55
N ALA A 262 0.35 -6.60 2.33
CA ALA A 262 -1.09 -6.36 2.26
C ALA A 262 -1.71 -6.24 3.65
N LEU A 263 -2.70 -5.35 3.77
CA LEU A 263 -3.53 -5.21 4.96
C LEU A 263 -4.86 -5.93 4.75
N GLY A 264 -5.09 -6.96 5.54
CA GLY A 264 -6.35 -7.71 5.55
C GLY A 264 -7.35 -7.16 6.57
N PRO A 265 -8.55 -7.77 6.62
CA PRO A 265 -9.48 -7.51 7.71
C PRO A 265 -8.89 -7.99 9.05
N ASP A 266 -9.54 -7.58 10.15
CA ASP A 266 -9.18 -8.00 11.52
C ASP A 266 -7.73 -7.72 11.90
N ASN A 267 -7.17 -6.61 11.39
CA ASN A 267 -5.79 -6.19 11.63
C ASN A 267 -4.73 -7.23 11.20
N THR A 268 -5.06 -8.08 10.24
CA THR A 268 -4.11 -9.02 9.65
C THR A 268 -3.20 -8.31 8.66
N VAL A 269 -1.89 -8.55 8.78
CA VAL A 269 -0.88 -8.10 7.83
C VAL A 269 -0.27 -9.32 7.18
N PHE A 270 -0.19 -9.31 5.86
CA PHE A 270 0.48 -10.32 5.06
C PHE A 270 1.74 -9.71 4.43
N VAL A 271 2.81 -10.47 4.37
CA VAL A 271 4.04 -10.08 3.70
C VAL A 271 4.51 -11.20 2.79
N ALA A 272 5.05 -10.82 1.64
CA ALA A 272 5.66 -11.73 0.68
C ALA A 272 7.04 -11.21 0.28
N GLY A 273 7.93 -12.08 -0.11
CA GLY A 273 9.26 -11.69 -0.56
C GLY A 273 9.80 -12.68 -1.56
N GLU A 274 10.82 -12.24 -2.29
CA GLU A 274 11.52 -13.06 -3.27
C GLU A 274 12.42 -14.10 -2.63
N GLY A 275 12.78 -15.13 -3.41
CA GLY A 275 13.71 -16.17 -3.02
C GLY A 275 15.19 -15.76 -3.00
N GLY A 276 15.49 -14.52 -3.40
CA GLY A 276 16.87 -14.00 -3.47
C GLY A 276 17.73 -14.69 -4.51
N GLY A 277 17.12 -15.12 -5.61
CA GLY A 277 17.79 -15.71 -6.77
C GLY A 277 16.89 -16.61 -7.59
N LYS A 278 17.20 -16.69 -8.88
CA LYS A 278 16.39 -17.38 -9.88
C LYS A 278 16.07 -18.83 -9.48
N GLY A 279 14.79 -19.16 -9.50
CA GLY A 279 14.28 -20.50 -9.19
C GLY A 279 14.25 -20.85 -7.69
N ARG A 280 14.61 -19.96 -6.79
CA ARG A 280 14.39 -20.13 -5.34
C ARG A 280 12.98 -19.66 -4.99
N PRO A 281 12.22 -20.42 -4.20
CA PRO A 281 10.88 -20.00 -3.81
C PRO A 281 10.93 -18.73 -2.96
N GLY A 282 10.00 -17.85 -3.19
CA GLY A 282 9.75 -16.69 -2.32
C GLY A 282 9.32 -17.10 -0.91
N THR A 283 9.08 -16.12 -0.09
CA THR A 283 8.63 -16.29 1.30
C THR A 283 7.26 -15.66 1.50
N PHE A 284 6.49 -16.16 2.46
CA PHE A 284 5.22 -15.59 2.88
C PHE A 284 5.09 -15.70 4.38
N ALA A 285 4.65 -14.61 5.03
CA ALA A 285 4.36 -14.61 6.44
C ALA A 285 3.10 -13.79 6.76
N ARG A 286 2.53 -14.06 7.92
CA ARG A 286 1.33 -13.41 8.41
C ARG A 286 1.53 -12.89 9.83
N PHE A 287 0.96 -11.73 10.11
CA PHE A 287 0.95 -11.10 11.44
C PHE A 287 -0.48 -10.77 11.84
N THR A 288 -0.75 -10.77 13.11
CA THR A 288 -1.93 -10.15 13.70
C THR A 288 -1.48 -8.92 14.47
N CYS A 289 -2.04 -7.75 14.14
CA CYS A 289 -1.71 -6.48 14.75
C CYS A 289 -2.86 -6.07 15.67
N ALA A 290 -2.72 -6.23 16.98
CA ALA A 290 -3.76 -5.81 17.92
C ALA A 290 -3.70 -4.31 18.17
N PRO A 291 -4.83 -3.57 18.24
CA PRO A 291 -4.82 -2.22 18.76
C PRO A 291 -4.31 -2.27 20.20
N ARG A 292 -3.33 -1.42 20.54
CA ARG A 292 -3.00 -1.17 21.94
C ARG A 292 -4.14 -0.34 22.51
N GLY A 293 -4.80 -0.89 23.54
CA GLY A 293 -5.86 -0.23 24.30
C GLY A 293 -5.36 1.02 25.04
#